data_0d2c539d55e8b4b1f325e15b0bcc32d5
#
_entry.id   0d2c539d55e8b4b1f325e15b0bcc32d5
#
_cell.length_a   1.000
_cell.length_b   1.000
_cell.length_c   1.000
_cell.angle_alpha   90.00
_cell.angle_beta   90.00
_cell.angle_gamma   90.00
#
_symmetry.space_group_name_H-M   'P 1'
#
loop_
_entity.id
_entity.type
_entity.pdbx_description
1 polymer ?
#
loop_
_entity_poly.entity_id
_entity_poly.type
_entity_poly.pdbx_seq_one_letter_code
_entity_poly.pdbx_strand_id
1 'polypeptide(L)'
;MYEGALQDLIDEFGQLPGIGPKSAQRMAIHVLEADEDDVARLVDAINAVRTRVRHCEICGNVTEEPTCSICRDARRDPTKVCVVQEPKDIQAVEAARVFRGRYHVLGGVIDPIHGIGPEQLRIAALMKRLGEGEIAEVILATNPNVEGEATAAYLARMLSTMGIETSRLAMGLPMGADLEYADAVTLGRALEGR
;
A
#
# COMPACT_ATOMS: atom_id res chain seq x y z
N MET A 1 33.80 12.67 14.59
CA MET A 1 32.68 12.08 15.30
C MET A 1 31.96 13.26 15.92
N TYR A 2 30.67 13.42 15.69
CA TYR A 2 29.86 14.47 16.32
C TYR A 2 29.46 14.01 17.70
N GLU A 3 29.07 14.93 18.57
CA GLU A 3 28.69 14.64 19.97
C GLU A 3 27.36 15.36 20.30
N GLY A 4 26.66 14.85 21.31
CA GLY A 4 25.41 15.44 21.81
C GLY A 4 24.28 15.47 20.80
N ALA A 5 23.44 16.48 20.84
CA ALA A 5 22.22 16.58 20.07
C ALA A 5 22.38 16.41 18.55
N LEU A 6 23.53 16.82 18.00
CA LEU A 6 23.79 16.61 16.55
C LEU A 6 23.97 15.13 16.22
N GLN A 7 24.71 14.38 17.08
CA GLN A 7 24.86 12.95 16.89
C GLN A 7 23.52 12.21 17.08
N ASP A 8 22.75 12.58 18.08
CA ASP A 8 21.42 12.00 18.32
C ASP A 8 20.51 12.18 17.10
N LEU A 9 20.52 13.36 16.46
CA LEU A 9 19.73 13.62 15.25
C LEU A 9 20.23 12.81 14.05
N ILE A 10 21.56 12.63 13.91
CA ILE A 10 22.14 11.77 12.88
C ILE A 10 21.66 10.32 13.06
N ASP A 11 21.69 9.82 14.29
CA ASP A 11 21.30 8.45 14.62
C ASP A 11 19.80 8.24 14.33
N GLU A 12 18.93 9.18 14.70
CA GLU A 12 17.48 9.13 14.39
C GLU A 12 17.21 9.15 12.88
N PHE A 13 17.89 10.00 12.11
CA PHE A 13 17.76 9.95 10.65
C PHE A 13 18.29 8.64 10.07
N GLY A 14 19.32 8.05 10.67
CA GLY A 14 19.88 6.75 10.26
C GLY A 14 18.93 5.58 10.48
N GLN A 15 17.92 5.69 11.37
CA GLN A 15 16.86 4.70 11.56
C GLN A 15 15.83 4.69 10.42
N LEU A 16 15.78 5.76 9.60
CA LEU A 16 14.78 5.85 8.53
C LEU A 16 15.12 4.88 7.38
N PRO A 17 14.13 4.15 6.84
CA PRO A 17 14.36 3.22 5.75
C PRO A 17 15.01 3.88 4.53
N GLY A 18 16.09 3.29 4.03
CA GLY A 18 16.83 3.80 2.86
C GLY A 18 17.76 4.97 3.16
N ILE A 19 17.88 5.42 4.39
CA ILE A 19 18.82 6.48 4.80
C ILE A 19 20.11 5.84 5.32
N GLY A 20 21.19 5.97 4.55
CA GLY A 20 22.51 5.54 4.98
C GLY A 20 23.23 6.61 5.83
N PRO A 21 24.36 6.24 6.50
CA PRO A 21 25.06 7.13 7.43
C PRO A 21 25.45 8.49 6.84
N LYS A 22 25.90 8.53 5.59
CA LYS A 22 26.27 9.78 4.91
C LYS A 22 25.06 10.69 4.65
N SER A 23 23.90 10.10 4.32
CA SER A 23 22.65 10.84 4.11
C SER A 23 22.11 11.38 5.43
N ALA A 24 22.11 10.57 6.48
CA ALA A 24 21.69 10.96 7.83
C ALA A 24 22.52 12.16 8.34
N GLN A 25 23.85 12.09 8.23
CA GLN A 25 24.75 13.19 8.60
C GLN A 25 24.43 14.46 7.82
N ARG A 26 24.24 14.37 6.50
CA ARG A 26 23.95 15.53 5.65
C ARG A 26 22.61 16.15 5.98
N MET A 27 21.59 15.32 6.30
CA MET A 27 20.27 15.81 6.72
C MET A 27 20.36 16.52 8.08
N ALA A 28 21.09 15.99 9.05
CA ALA A 28 21.24 16.61 10.36
C ALA A 28 21.99 17.95 10.29
N ILE A 29 23.03 18.05 9.48
CA ILE A 29 23.73 19.33 9.25
C ILE A 29 22.80 20.32 8.55
N HIS A 30 22.00 19.89 7.57
CA HIS A 30 21.02 20.76 6.93
C HIS A 30 20.01 21.33 7.94
N VAL A 31 19.52 20.53 8.87
CA VAL A 31 18.62 20.98 9.95
C VAL A 31 19.32 21.98 10.88
N LEU A 32 20.60 21.78 11.18
CA LEU A 32 21.38 22.70 12.01
C LEU A 32 21.55 24.07 11.35
N GLU A 33 21.71 24.10 10.01
CA GLU A 33 21.96 25.32 9.23
C GLU A 33 20.68 25.98 8.68
N ALA A 34 19.54 25.30 8.76
CA ALA A 34 18.26 25.82 8.27
C ALA A 34 17.69 26.90 9.18
N ASP A 35 16.82 27.75 8.63
CA ASP A 35 16.08 28.75 9.38
C ASP A 35 15.17 28.09 10.44
N GLU A 36 15.01 28.75 11.60
CA GLU A 36 14.17 28.22 12.70
C GLU A 36 12.74 27.92 12.26
N ASP A 37 12.16 28.76 11.41
CA ASP A 37 10.80 28.54 10.87
C ASP A 37 10.70 27.27 10.00
N ASP A 38 11.74 26.94 9.26
CA ASP A 38 11.80 25.75 8.41
C ASP A 38 11.87 24.49 9.27
N VAL A 39 12.70 24.53 10.31
CA VAL A 39 12.82 23.45 11.27
C VAL A 39 11.51 23.25 12.06
N ALA A 40 10.90 24.33 12.53
CA ALA A 40 9.61 24.29 13.22
C ALA A 40 8.52 23.63 12.35
N ARG A 41 8.42 24.04 11.07
CA ARG A 41 7.47 23.42 10.11
C ARG A 41 7.70 21.92 9.92
N LEU A 42 8.96 21.47 9.85
CA LEU A 42 9.26 20.03 9.76
C LEU A 42 8.82 19.26 10.99
N VAL A 43 9.13 19.78 12.18
CA VAL A 43 8.73 19.18 13.46
C VAL A 43 7.20 19.12 13.58
N ASP A 44 6.53 20.21 13.23
CA ASP A 44 5.06 20.27 13.24
C ASP A 44 4.43 19.28 12.25
N ALA A 45 5.00 19.12 11.06
CA ALA A 45 4.52 18.15 10.09
C ALA A 45 4.65 16.71 10.58
N ILE A 46 5.78 16.35 11.21
CA ILE A 46 5.99 15.03 11.83
C ILE A 46 4.96 14.78 12.93
N ASN A 47 4.75 15.74 13.81
CA ASN A 47 3.78 15.65 14.90
C ASN A 47 2.34 15.55 14.38
N ALA A 48 2.00 16.32 13.34
CA ALA A 48 0.68 16.28 12.69
C ALA A 48 0.37 14.91 12.11
N VAL A 49 1.33 14.28 11.42
CA VAL A 49 1.15 12.91 10.90
C VAL A 49 0.86 11.92 12.04
N ARG A 50 1.61 11.99 13.13
CA ARG A 50 1.44 11.08 14.28
C ARG A 50 0.12 11.25 15.03
N THR A 51 -0.42 12.46 15.04
CA THR A 51 -1.61 12.81 15.85
C THR A 51 -2.90 12.83 15.05
N ARG A 52 -2.84 13.19 13.75
CA ARG A 52 -4.05 13.38 12.92
C ARG A 52 -4.30 12.23 11.95
N VAL A 53 -3.23 11.60 11.42
CA VAL A 53 -3.40 10.55 10.42
C VAL A 53 -3.78 9.23 11.08
N ARG A 54 -4.79 8.60 10.53
CA ARG A 54 -5.38 7.34 10.98
C ARG A 54 -5.71 6.44 9.78
N HIS A 55 -6.08 5.22 10.04
CA HIS A 55 -6.62 4.34 9.02
C HIS A 55 -8.13 4.54 8.86
N CYS A 56 -8.58 4.63 7.62
CA CYS A 56 -9.99 4.65 7.27
C CYS A 56 -10.70 3.42 7.85
N GLU A 57 -11.80 3.63 8.58
CA GLU A 57 -12.54 2.57 9.24
C GLU A 57 -13.11 1.54 8.25
N ILE A 58 -13.45 1.97 7.01
CA ILE A 58 -14.01 1.11 5.98
C ILE A 58 -12.91 0.35 5.22
N CYS A 59 -11.92 1.05 4.66
CA CYS A 59 -11.02 0.44 3.69
C CYS A 59 -9.57 0.30 4.16
N GLY A 60 -9.18 0.90 5.30
CA GLY A 60 -7.81 0.85 5.80
C GLY A 60 -6.82 1.81 5.12
N ASN A 61 -7.27 2.67 4.19
CA ASN A 61 -6.43 3.72 3.62
C ASN A 61 -6.03 4.74 4.69
N VAL A 62 -4.96 5.49 4.48
CA VAL A 62 -4.55 6.59 5.35
C VAL A 62 -5.43 7.83 5.14
N THR A 63 -5.83 8.50 6.23
CA THR A 63 -6.73 9.65 6.21
C THR A 63 -6.66 10.41 7.54
N GLU A 64 -7.05 11.67 7.58
CA GLU A 64 -7.26 12.40 8.83
C GLU A 64 -8.69 12.21 9.38
N GLU A 65 -9.64 11.88 8.51
CA GLU A 65 -11.05 11.67 8.85
C GLU A 65 -11.34 10.19 9.19
N PRO A 66 -12.43 9.87 9.91
CA PRO A 66 -12.83 8.49 10.16
C PRO A 66 -12.98 7.67 8.87
N THR A 67 -13.50 8.29 7.81
CA THR A 67 -13.69 7.69 6.49
C THR A 67 -12.97 8.52 5.43
N CYS A 68 -12.12 7.87 4.61
CA CYS A 68 -11.33 8.55 3.59
C CYS A 68 -12.19 9.11 2.45
N SER A 69 -11.63 10.04 1.67
CA SER A 69 -12.32 10.69 0.54
C SER A 69 -12.85 9.70 -0.49
N ILE A 70 -12.10 8.61 -0.75
CA ILE A 70 -12.51 7.56 -1.70
C ILE A 70 -13.77 6.83 -1.22
N CYS A 71 -13.84 6.47 0.06
CA CYS A 71 -15.01 5.78 0.62
C CYS A 71 -16.24 6.69 0.74
N ARG A 72 -16.04 8.01 0.86
CA ARG A 72 -17.13 9.02 0.90
C ARG A 72 -17.64 9.43 -0.48
N ASP A 73 -16.89 9.14 -1.56
CA ASP A 73 -17.30 9.54 -2.91
C ASP A 73 -18.45 8.65 -3.43
N ALA A 74 -19.66 9.19 -3.41
CA ALA A 74 -20.87 8.49 -3.86
C ALA A 74 -20.89 8.18 -5.37
N ARG A 75 -19.98 8.78 -6.17
CA ARG A 75 -19.87 8.51 -7.61
C ARG A 75 -19.11 7.20 -7.90
N ARG A 76 -18.51 6.60 -6.88
CA ARG A 76 -17.78 5.34 -7.03
C ARG A 76 -18.71 4.14 -6.96
N ASP A 77 -18.44 3.17 -7.79
CA ASP A 77 -19.15 1.90 -7.83
C ASP A 77 -18.96 1.13 -6.51
N PRO A 78 -20.01 0.98 -5.70
CA PRO A 78 -19.89 0.26 -4.43
C PRO A 78 -19.82 -1.25 -4.61
N THR A 79 -20.17 -1.79 -5.77
CA THR A 79 -20.21 -3.23 -6.05
C THR A 79 -18.83 -3.82 -6.38
N LYS A 80 -17.81 -2.96 -6.60
CA LYS A 80 -16.45 -3.37 -6.95
C LYS A 80 -15.45 -2.96 -5.88
N VAL A 81 -14.67 -3.92 -5.41
CA VAL A 81 -13.61 -3.70 -4.42
C VAL A 81 -12.26 -4.16 -4.94
N CYS A 82 -11.31 -3.23 -5.03
CA CYS A 82 -9.91 -3.53 -5.31
C CYS A 82 -9.16 -3.75 -3.99
N VAL A 83 -8.67 -4.95 -3.78
CA VAL A 83 -7.90 -5.33 -2.59
C VAL A 83 -6.42 -5.14 -2.87
N VAL A 84 -5.77 -4.29 -2.08
CA VAL A 84 -4.36 -3.92 -2.20
C VAL A 84 -3.59 -4.25 -0.92
N GLN A 85 -2.27 -4.33 -0.99
CA GLN A 85 -1.43 -4.62 0.18
C GLN A 85 -1.32 -3.43 1.12
N GLU A 86 -1.00 -2.26 0.58
CA GLU A 86 -0.68 -1.06 1.35
C GLU A 86 -1.42 0.18 0.81
N PRO A 87 -1.56 1.24 1.62
CA PRO A 87 -2.20 2.48 1.17
C PRO A 87 -1.54 3.13 -0.06
N LYS A 88 -0.22 2.98 -0.23
CA LYS A 88 0.51 3.50 -1.39
C LYS A 88 0.05 2.89 -2.72
N ASP A 89 -0.42 1.63 -2.69
CA ASP A 89 -0.88 0.92 -3.89
C ASP A 89 -2.16 1.55 -4.45
N ILE A 90 -3.02 2.11 -3.57
CA ILE A 90 -4.20 2.87 -3.98
C ILE A 90 -3.78 4.04 -4.88
N GLN A 91 -2.72 4.77 -4.51
CA GLN A 91 -2.26 5.90 -5.30
C GLN A 91 -1.80 5.47 -6.70
N ALA A 92 -1.13 4.32 -6.80
CA ALA A 92 -0.70 3.75 -8.08
C ALA A 92 -1.90 3.42 -8.99
N VAL A 93 -2.96 2.78 -8.43
CA VAL A 93 -4.18 2.47 -9.19
C VAL A 93 -4.95 3.74 -9.56
N GLU A 94 -5.07 4.71 -8.65
CA GLU A 94 -5.75 5.98 -8.91
C GLU A 94 -5.02 6.83 -9.98
N ALA A 95 -3.69 6.73 -10.05
CA ALA A 95 -2.91 7.42 -11.09
C ALA A 95 -3.27 6.96 -12.51
N ALA A 96 -3.69 5.71 -12.68
CA ALA A 96 -4.17 5.18 -13.96
C ALA A 96 -5.53 5.76 -14.39
N ARG A 97 -6.34 6.31 -13.45
CA ARG A 97 -7.65 6.98 -13.66
C ARG A 97 -8.74 6.11 -14.32
N VAL A 98 -8.56 4.80 -14.37
CA VAL A 98 -9.50 3.86 -15.01
C VAL A 98 -10.41 3.14 -14.03
N PHE A 99 -9.98 2.96 -12.77
CA PHE A 99 -10.77 2.28 -11.75
C PHE A 99 -11.70 3.27 -11.03
N ARG A 100 -12.97 2.89 -10.91
CA ARG A 100 -14.01 3.71 -10.28
C ARG A 100 -14.71 3.01 -9.10
N GLY A 101 -14.21 1.87 -8.69
CA GLY A 101 -14.68 1.15 -7.51
C GLY A 101 -14.09 1.68 -6.21
N ARG A 102 -14.23 0.89 -5.16
CA ARG A 102 -13.71 1.13 -3.82
C ARG A 102 -12.50 0.24 -3.54
N TYR A 103 -11.78 0.53 -2.47
CA TYR A 103 -10.57 -0.21 -2.10
C TYR A 103 -10.74 -0.94 -0.77
N HIS A 104 -9.87 -1.92 -0.55
CA HIS A 104 -9.60 -2.51 0.76
C HIS A 104 -8.09 -2.75 0.89
N VAL A 105 -7.50 -2.18 1.95
CA VAL A 105 -6.08 -2.32 2.27
C VAL A 105 -5.92 -3.47 3.27
N LEU A 106 -5.10 -4.46 2.91
CA LEU A 106 -4.83 -5.62 3.78
C LEU A 106 -3.88 -5.27 4.95
N GLY A 107 -2.98 -4.31 4.76
CA GLY A 107 -1.93 -3.95 5.71
C GLY A 107 -0.66 -4.80 5.57
N GLY A 108 -0.53 -5.56 4.47
CA GLY A 108 0.59 -6.42 4.15
C GLY A 108 0.19 -7.62 3.30
N VAL A 109 0.99 -8.68 3.37
CA VAL A 109 0.78 -9.98 2.73
C VAL A 109 1.00 -11.11 3.72
N ILE A 110 0.49 -12.31 3.44
CA ILE A 110 0.82 -13.52 4.19
C ILE A 110 2.29 -13.83 3.94
N ASP A 111 3.08 -13.79 5.01
CA ASP A 111 4.52 -14.05 5.00
C ASP A 111 4.91 -14.88 6.23
N PRO A 112 4.83 -16.21 6.14
CA PRO A 112 5.14 -17.09 7.25
C PRO A 112 6.60 -17.01 7.73
N ILE A 113 7.53 -16.59 6.85
CA ILE A 113 8.94 -16.46 7.20
C ILE A 113 9.13 -15.33 8.22
N HIS A 114 8.37 -14.24 8.06
CA HIS A 114 8.37 -13.10 8.99
C HIS A 114 7.24 -13.16 10.03
N GLY A 115 6.54 -14.31 10.14
CA GLY A 115 5.49 -14.53 11.13
C GLY A 115 4.18 -13.80 10.85
N ILE A 116 3.94 -13.39 9.60
CA ILE A 116 2.71 -12.70 9.20
C ILE A 116 1.72 -13.72 8.65
N GLY A 117 0.72 -14.06 9.46
CA GLY A 117 -0.42 -14.89 9.05
C GLY A 117 -1.65 -14.06 8.65
N PRO A 118 -2.73 -14.72 8.24
CA PRO A 118 -3.99 -14.06 7.86
C PRO A 118 -4.60 -13.19 8.97
N GLU A 119 -4.36 -13.53 10.23
CA GLU A 119 -4.89 -12.85 11.42
C GLU A 119 -4.21 -11.50 11.69
N GLN A 120 -2.98 -11.27 11.20
CA GLN A 120 -2.30 -9.97 11.28
C GLN A 120 -2.76 -9.01 10.17
N LEU A 121 -3.48 -9.54 9.17
CA LEU A 121 -3.99 -8.76 8.05
C LEU A 121 -5.45 -8.37 8.25
N ARG A 122 -5.90 -7.33 7.56
CA ARG A 122 -7.30 -6.86 7.61
C ARG A 122 -8.28 -7.76 6.82
N ILE A 123 -7.99 -9.07 6.75
CA ILE A 123 -8.82 -10.06 6.02
C ILE A 123 -10.18 -10.22 6.70
N ALA A 124 -10.22 -10.29 8.03
CA ALA A 124 -11.49 -10.37 8.76
C ALA A 124 -12.41 -9.16 8.49
N ALA A 125 -11.83 -7.95 8.41
CA ALA A 125 -12.56 -6.74 8.06
C ALA A 125 -13.07 -6.76 6.61
N LEU A 126 -12.30 -7.34 5.67
CA LEU A 126 -12.74 -7.57 4.30
C LEU A 126 -13.95 -8.52 4.29
N MET A 127 -13.86 -9.68 4.93
CA MET A 127 -14.94 -10.66 4.97
C MET A 127 -16.24 -10.09 5.58
N LYS A 128 -16.12 -9.34 6.68
CA LYS A 128 -17.26 -8.64 7.27
C LYS A 128 -17.93 -7.69 6.27
N ARG A 129 -17.12 -6.84 5.63
CA ARG A 129 -17.61 -5.89 4.64
C ARG A 129 -18.31 -6.55 3.45
N LEU A 130 -17.80 -7.71 2.99
CA LEU A 130 -18.37 -8.46 1.89
C LEU A 130 -19.71 -9.10 2.27
N GLY A 131 -19.86 -9.52 3.53
CA GLY A 131 -21.12 -10.09 4.05
C GLY A 131 -22.22 -9.05 4.29
N GLU A 132 -21.86 -7.77 4.47
CA GLU A 132 -22.79 -6.67 4.75
C GLU A 132 -23.17 -5.85 3.51
N GLY A 133 -22.47 -6.04 2.38
CA GLY A 133 -22.58 -5.20 1.18
C GLY A 133 -23.04 -5.98 -0.07
N GLU A 134 -23.49 -5.23 -1.07
CA GLU A 134 -23.82 -5.75 -2.41
C GLU A 134 -22.57 -5.78 -3.31
N ILE A 135 -21.46 -6.39 -2.82
CA ILE A 135 -20.21 -6.45 -3.57
C ILE A 135 -20.28 -7.64 -4.53
N ALA A 136 -20.21 -7.34 -5.82
CA ALA A 136 -20.29 -8.33 -6.90
C ALA A 136 -18.89 -8.82 -7.33
N GLU A 137 -17.88 -7.91 -7.33
CA GLU A 137 -16.54 -8.21 -7.80
C GLU A 137 -15.48 -7.78 -6.80
N VAL A 138 -14.51 -8.67 -6.55
CA VAL A 138 -13.29 -8.36 -5.80
C VAL A 138 -12.07 -8.54 -6.71
N ILE A 139 -11.38 -7.43 -6.97
CA ILE A 139 -10.13 -7.41 -7.74
C ILE A 139 -8.97 -7.59 -6.77
N LEU A 140 -8.26 -8.71 -6.86
CA LEU A 140 -7.10 -8.99 -6.01
C LEU A 140 -5.84 -8.38 -6.64
N ALA A 141 -5.47 -7.20 -6.18
CA ALA A 141 -4.36 -6.38 -6.69
C ALA A 141 -3.15 -6.40 -5.75
N THR A 142 -2.80 -7.58 -5.23
CA THR A 142 -1.53 -7.80 -4.53
C THR A 142 -0.37 -7.82 -5.52
N ASN A 143 0.84 -7.48 -5.04
CA ASN A 143 2.03 -7.49 -5.88
C ASN A 143 2.27 -8.87 -6.51
N PRO A 144 2.80 -8.93 -7.74
CA PRO A 144 3.08 -10.18 -8.44
C PRO A 144 4.39 -10.84 -7.98
N ASN A 145 4.59 -10.96 -6.65
CA ASN A 145 5.65 -11.71 -6.00
C ASN A 145 5.07 -12.94 -5.29
N VAL A 146 5.93 -13.79 -4.74
CA VAL A 146 5.53 -15.07 -4.12
C VAL A 146 4.50 -14.88 -3.02
N GLU A 147 4.73 -13.93 -2.11
CA GLU A 147 3.88 -13.65 -0.96
C GLU A 147 2.54 -13.05 -1.41
N GLY A 148 2.57 -12.13 -2.38
CA GLY A 148 1.37 -11.51 -2.93
C GLY A 148 0.50 -12.49 -3.72
N GLU A 149 1.11 -13.40 -4.48
CA GLU A 149 0.41 -14.50 -5.17
C GLU A 149 -0.21 -15.50 -4.18
N ALA A 150 0.54 -15.89 -3.14
CA ALA A 150 0.02 -16.77 -2.09
C ALA A 150 -1.16 -16.12 -1.36
N THR A 151 -1.06 -14.84 -1.04
CA THR A 151 -2.13 -14.06 -0.39
C THR A 151 -3.37 -13.98 -1.29
N ALA A 152 -3.20 -13.71 -2.57
CA ALA A 152 -4.31 -13.67 -3.51
C ALA A 152 -4.99 -15.04 -3.67
N ALA A 153 -4.22 -16.12 -3.78
CA ALA A 153 -4.76 -17.48 -3.87
C ALA A 153 -5.53 -17.88 -2.60
N TYR A 154 -5.05 -17.46 -1.43
CA TYR A 154 -5.73 -17.64 -0.16
C TYR A 154 -7.09 -16.91 -0.15
N LEU A 155 -7.10 -15.62 -0.52
CA LEU A 155 -8.31 -14.81 -0.58
C LEU A 155 -9.30 -15.35 -1.63
N ALA A 156 -8.84 -15.71 -2.82
CA ALA A 156 -9.69 -16.25 -3.87
C ALA A 156 -10.44 -17.51 -3.42
N ARG A 157 -9.76 -18.41 -2.69
CA ARG A 157 -10.41 -19.60 -2.09
C ARG A 157 -11.48 -19.23 -1.08
N MET A 158 -11.23 -18.26 -0.21
CA MET A 158 -12.24 -17.82 0.75
C MET A 158 -13.45 -17.17 0.05
N LEU A 159 -13.21 -16.32 -0.93
CA LEU A 159 -14.25 -15.58 -1.65
C LEU A 159 -15.11 -16.49 -2.54
N SER A 160 -14.53 -17.54 -3.11
CA SER A 160 -15.28 -18.52 -3.91
C SER A 160 -16.39 -19.22 -3.12
N THR A 161 -16.18 -19.43 -1.82
CA THR A 161 -17.22 -20.03 -0.93
C THR A 161 -18.39 -19.08 -0.66
N MET A 162 -18.20 -17.78 -0.89
CA MET A 162 -19.23 -16.74 -0.74
C MET A 162 -19.95 -16.41 -2.05
N GLY A 163 -19.56 -17.04 -3.17
CA GLY A 163 -20.12 -16.77 -4.49
C GLY A 163 -19.75 -15.40 -5.08
N ILE A 164 -18.68 -14.79 -4.58
CA ILE A 164 -18.18 -13.49 -5.06
C ILE A 164 -17.22 -13.72 -6.21
N GLU A 165 -17.42 -12.99 -7.31
CA GLU A 165 -16.50 -13.02 -8.45
C GLU A 165 -15.16 -12.41 -8.05
N THR A 166 -14.07 -13.13 -8.36
CA THR A 166 -12.72 -12.64 -8.11
C THR A 166 -11.94 -12.51 -9.40
N SER A 167 -11.28 -11.38 -9.58
CA SER A 167 -10.38 -11.12 -10.71
C SER A 167 -8.99 -10.70 -10.22
N ARG A 168 -8.01 -10.72 -11.12
CA ARG A 168 -6.63 -10.30 -10.88
C ARG A 168 -6.27 -9.18 -11.85
N LEU A 169 -5.29 -8.35 -11.48
CA LEU A 169 -4.68 -7.46 -12.47
C LEU A 169 -4.04 -8.31 -13.57
N ALA A 170 -4.29 -7.94 -14.82
CA ALA A 170 -3.66 -8.60 -15.96
C ALA A 170 -2.13 -8.45 -15.87
N MET A 171 -1.43 -9.55 -16.08
CA MET A 171 0.03 -9.57 -16.16
C MET A 171 0.43 -9.51 -17.62
N GLY A 172 1.31 -8.58 -17.96
CA GLY A 172 1.72 -8.40 -19.36
C GLY A 172 2.98 -7.59 -19.50
N LEU A 173 3.40 -7.41 -20.75
CA LEU A 173 4.54 -6.59 -21.09
C LEU A 173 4.23 -5.11 -20.85
N PRO A 174 5.16 -4.36 -20.26
CA PRO A 174 4.98 -2.92 -20.10
C PRO A 174 4.97 -2.23 -21.48
N MET A 175 4.08 -1.25 -21.64
CA MET A 175 3.99 -0.46 -22.87
C MET A 175 5.32 0.25 -23.16
N GLY A 176 5.80 0.14 -24.40
CA GLY A 176 7.05 0.76 -24.85
C GLY A 176 8.32 -0.03 -24.55
N ALA A 177 8.20 -1.24 -23.99
CA ALA A 177 9.34 -2.14 -23.86
C ALA A 177 9.49 -3.03 -25.11
N ASP A 178 10.72 -3.23 -25.56
CA ASP A 178 11.03 -4.17 -26.62
C ASP A 178 10.92 -5.61 -26.10
N LEU A 179 10.36 -6.49 -26.93
CA LEU A 179 10.11 -7.88 -26.58
C LEU A 179 11.38 -8.64 -26.19
N GLU A 180 12.52 -8.28 -26.76
CA GLU A 180 13.82 -8.91 -26.51
C GLU A 180 14.35 -8.70 -25.09
N TYR A 181 13.91 -7.64 -24.38
CA TYR A 181 14.32 -7.36 -23.01
C TYR A 181 13.36 -7.93 -21.95
N ALA A 182 12.26 -8.55 -22.38
CA ALA A 182 11.33 -9.17 -21.46
C ALA A 182 11.91 -10.50 -20.95
N ASP A 183 11.85 -10.72 -19.64
CA ASP A 183 12.21 -12.00 -19.06
C ASP A 183 11.21 -13.11 -19.45
N ALA A 184 11.67 -14.35 -19.41
CA ALA A 184 10.88 -15.52 -19.84
C ALA A 184 9.59 -15.72 -19.01
N VAL A 185 9.60 -15.33 -17.73
CA VAL A 185 8.42 -15.47 -16.85
C VAL A 185 7.35 -14.47 -17.24
N THR A 186 7.73 -13.21 -17.45
CA THR A 186 6.83 -12.14 -17.91
C THR A 186 6.22 -12.46 -19.27
N LEU A 187 7.05 -12.94 -20.21
CA LEU A 187 6.57 -13.40 -21.53
C LEU A 187 5.61 -14.57 -21.43
N GLY A 188 5.93 -15.57 -20.60
CA GLY A 188 5.06 -16.74 -20.38
C GLY A 188 3.69 -16.31 -19.86
N ARG A 189 3.65 -15.47 -18.82
CA ARG A 189 2.39 -14.96 -18.24
C ARG A 189 1.59 -14.09 -19.21
N ALA A 190 2.26 -13.28 -20.03
CA ALA A 190 1.60 -12.50 -21.08
C ALA A 190 0.96 -13.38 -22.15
N LEU A 191 1.59 -14.52 -22.50
CA LEU A 191 1.05 -15.50 -23.43
C LEU A 191 -0.11 -16.31 -22.85
N GLU A 192 -0.07 -16.65 -21.57
CA GLU A 192 -1.14 -17.37 -20.86
C GLU A 192 -2.39 -16.49 -20.67
N GLY A 193 -2.19 -15.19 -20.41
CA GLY A 193 -3.27 -14.23 -20.16
C GLY A 193 -3.94 -13.62 -21.40
N ARG A 194 -3.58 -14.07 -22.64
CA ARG A 194 -4.13 -13.57 -23.90
C ARG A 194 -5.58 -14.00 -24.11
#